data_94dd5bb8178c41155f0235e16157b011
#
_entry.id   94dd5bb8178c41155f0235e16157b011
#
_cell.length_a   1.000
_cell.length_b   1.000
_cell.length_c   1.000
_cell.angle_alpha   90.00
_cell.angle_beta   90.00
_cell.angle_gamma   90.00
#
_symmetry.space_group_name_H-M   'P 1'
#
loop_
_entity.id
_entity.type
_entity.pdbx_description
1 polymer ?
#
loop_
_entity_poly.entity_id
_entity_poly.type
_entity_poly.pdbx_seq_one_letter_code
_entity_poly.pdbx_strand_id
1 'polypeptide(L)'
;MQNHLLQVMAVLAMDRPVSLDPEDIRDAKLKVLRQVTRVDPAKDVVAGQYVASDGKPGYRDNASVADGSRTPTYAMVVLNVRNERWDGVPFILKAGKALNEKRSEIRIQLRSTPGDIFAEDDGQSSGREGPDCADLGAGPNEFVLRIQPHEEMYMKLTIKEPGLGVQPVPSEMELSGRWRAEQERKEVAGEAPRRAYERLILDAVNGHQAHFVRGDELEAAWAIVDPVNAAIESGAIPMHEYAFGSRGPEAADELRRSTGHVASPVPRDGVALSSSDDHLDARGDGTPTKKGKRGIPASSVWGRDGDEEPVPMPPAA
;
A
#
# COMPACT_ATOMS: atom_id res chain seq x y z
N MET A 1 -13.16 -0.23 -0.74
CA MET A 1 -12.80 0.45 0.53
C MET A 1 -13.64 -0.07 1.68
N GLN A 2 -14.94 0.04 1.65
CA GLN A 2 -15.89 -0.38 2.67
C GLN A 2 -15.69 -1.82 3.19
N ASN A 3 -15.31 -2.77 2.34
CA ASN A 3 -15.07 -4.16 2.73
C ASN A 3 -13.57 -4.36 3.10
N HIS A 4 -12.74 -4.76 2.15
CA HIS A 4 -11.37 -5.25 2.41
C HIS A 4 -10.50 -4.28 3.22
N LEU A 5 -10.48 -2.98 2.91
CA LEU A 5 -9.61 -2.05 3.64
C LEU A 5 -10.09 -1.81 5.07
N LEU A 6 -11.40 -1.72 5.31
CA LEU A 6 -11.92 -1.60 6.68
C LEU A 6 -11.71 -2.88 7.49
N GLN A 7 -11.78 -4.07 6.87
CA GLN A 7 -11.46 -5.33 7.54
C GLN A 7 -9.97 -5.38 7.94
N VAL A 8 -9.06 -5.00 7.02
CA VAL A 8 -7.63 -4.93 7.33
C VAL A 8 -7.37 -3.93 8.45
N MET A 9 -7.98 -2.74 8.38
CA MET A 9 -7.87 -1.74 9.43
C MET A 9 -8.40 -2.25 10.78
N ALA A 10 -9.56 -2.90 10.79
CA ALA A 10 -10.16 -3.41 12.02
C ALA A 10 -9.28 -4.48 12.68
N VAL A 11 -8.71 -5.41 11.89
CA VAL A 11 -7.79 -6.43 12.39
C VAL A 11 -6.50 -5.81 12.94
N LEU A 12 -5.95 -4.80 12.26
CA LEU A 12 -4.75 -4.10 12.70
C LEU A 12 -4.98 -3.32 14.00
N ALA A 13 -6.14 -2.68 14.11
CA ALA A 13 -6.44 -1.74 15.18
C ALA A 13 -7.15 -2.36 16.39
N MET A 14 -7.69 -3.58 16.28
CA MET A 14 -8.40 -4.22 17.37
C MET A 14 -7.51 -4.52 18.57
N ASP A 15 -8.10 -4.50 19.76
CA ASP A 15 -7.48 -5.07 20.95
C ASP A 15 -7.41 -6.60 20.80
N ARG A 16 -6.57 -7.23 21.62
CA ARG A 16 -6.53 -8.68 21.68
C ARG A 16 -7.93 -9.21 22.02
N PRO A 17 -8.52 -10.08 21.17
CA PRO A 17 -9.78 -10.71 21.49
C PRO A 17 -9.65 -11.59 22.75
N VAL A 18 -10.78 -11.86 23.42
CA VAL A 18 -10.81 -12.66 24.65
C VAL A 18 -10.36 -14.07 24.40
N SER A 19 -10.74 -14.62 23.24
CA SER A 19 -10.30 -15.93 22.75
C SER A 19 -10.12 -15.94 21.23
N LEU A 20 -9.76 -17.08 20.65
CA LEU A 20 -9.73 -17.29 19.21
C LEU A 20 -11.09 -17.77 18.66
N ASP A 21 -12.13 -17.74 19.47
CA ASP A 21 -13.48 -18.00 18.98
C ASP A 21 -13.87 -16.96 17.93
N PRO A 22 -14.54 -17.36 16.84
CA PRO A 22 -14.98 -16.45 15.78
C PRO A 22 -15.79 -15.25 16.29
N GLU A 23 -16.63 -15.43 17.32
CA GLU A 23 -17.42 -14.32 17.84
C GLU A 23 -16.57 -13.30 18.59
N ASP A 24 -15.62 -13.75 19.42
CA ASP A 24 -14.71 -12.88 20.15
C ASP A 24 -13.85 -12.02 19.20
N ILE A 25 -13.39 -12.62 18.09
CA ILE A 25 -12.61 -11.91 17.05
C ILE A 25 -13.50 -10.86 16.36
N ARG A 26 -14.75 -11.21 16.01
CA ARG A 26 -15.70 -10.30 15.36
C ARG A 26 -16.13 -9.15 16.30
N ASP A 27 -16.32 -9.42 17.57
CA ASP A 27 -16.60 -8.40 18.57
C ASP A 27 -15.44 -7.41 18.73
N ALA A 28 -14.20 -7.89 18.74
CA ALA A 28 -13.03 -7.03 18.81
C ALA A 28 -12.91 -6.11 17.57
N LYS A 29 -13.18 -6.62 16.36
CA LYS A 29 -13.22 -5.82 15.12
C LYS A 29 -14.35 -4.79 15.13
N LEU A 30 -15.57 -5.21 15.52
CA LEU A 30 -16.73 -4.33 15.61
C LEU A 30 -16.50 -3.18 16.59
N LYS A 31 -15.84 -3.44 17.72
CA LYS A 31 -15.48 -2.41 18.70
C LYS A 31 -14.67 -1.29 18.04
N VAL A 32 -13.70 -1.62 17.20
CA VAL A 32 -12.91 -0.60 16.47
C VAL A 32 -13.79 0.18 15.49
N LEU A 33 -14.57 -0.53 14.65
CA LEU A 33 -15.40 0.13 13.64
C LEU A 33 -16.38 1.14 14.26
N ARG A 34 -16.94 0.83 15.42
CA ARG A 34 -17.83 1.74 16.17
C ARG A 34 -17.12 2.93 16.82
N GLN A 35 -15.80 2.87 16.95
CA GLN A 35 -14.98 3.95 17.49
C GLN A 35 -14.40 4.86 16.41
N VAL A 36 -14.61 4.54 15.13
CA VAL A 36 -14.23 5.44 14.02
C VAL A 36 -15.05 6.71 14.11
N THR A 37 -14.38 7.86 14.13
CA THR A 37 -15.05 9.16 14.14
C THR A 37 -15.70 9.47 12.80
N ARG A 38 -16.69 10.36 12.82
CA ARG A 38 -17.34 10.81 11.59
C ARG A 38 -16.29 11.47 10.66
N VAL A 39 -16.25 11.02 9.42
CA VAL A 39 -15.41 11.58 8.36
C VAL A 39 -15.95 12.95 7.94
N ASP A 40 -15.09 13.95 7.82
CA ASP A 40 -15.41 15.20 7.14
C ASP A 40 -15.07 15.08 5.65
N PRO A 41 -16.07 14.95 4.75
CA PRO A 41 -15.79 14.69 3.34
C PRO A 41 -14.96 15.79 2.66
N ALA A 42 -15.00 17.01 3.17
CA ALA A 42 -14.27 18.14 2.59
C ALA A 42 -12.78 18.16 2.95
N LYS A 43 -12.41 17.51 4.07
CA LYS A 43 -11.05 17.54 4.62
C LYS A 43 -10.35 16.20 4.56
N ASP A 44 -11.12 15.12 4.77
CA ASP A 44 -10.57 13.79 5.02
C ASP A 44 -10.63 12.89 3.77
N VAL A 45 -11.15 13.39 2.64
CA VAL A 45 -11.41 12.55 1.46
C VAL A 45 -10.86 13.17 0.18
N VAL A 46 -10.18 12.35 -0.60
CA VAL A 46 -9.81 12.64 -1.99
C VAL A 46 -10.39 11.55 -2.88
N ALA A 47 -11.17 11.95 -3.89
CA ALA A 47 -11.71 11.06 -4.92
C ALA A 47 -11.13 11.42 -6.28
N GLY A 48 -10.89 10.43 -7.16
CA GLY A 48 -10.33 10.68 -8.47
C GLY A 48 -10.78 9.68 -9.54
N GLN A 49 -10.61 10.09 -10.80
CA GLN A 49 -10.80 9.24 -11.97
C GLN A 49 -9.55 9.29 -12.85
N TYR A 50 -9.11 8.12 -13.37
CA TYR A 50 -7.98 8.11 -14.29
C TYR A 50 -8.39 8.59 -15.67
N VAL A 51 -7.53 9.37 -16.28
CA VAL A 51 -7.64 9.85 -17.66
C VAL A 51 -6.66 9.11 -18.55
N ALA A 52 -6.88 9.19 -19.87
CA ALA A 52 -6.02 8.56 -20.84
C ALA A 52 -4.56 9.01 -20.70
N SER A 53 -3.62 8.08 -20.80
CA SER A 53 -2.18 8.33 -20.77
C SER A 53 -1.44 7.18 -21.44
N ASP A 54 -0.32 7.48 -22.10
CA ASP A 54 0.58 6.49 -22.72
C ASP A 54 -0.14 5.48 -23.65
N GLY A 55 -1.11 6.00 -24.42
CA GLY A 55 -1.89 5.17 -25.36
C GLY A 55 -2.94 4.26 -24.72
N LYS A 56 -3.15 4.36 -23.40
CA LYS A 56 -4.21 3.65 -22.68
C LYS A 56 -5.40 4.57 -22.48
N PRO A 57 -6.65 4.07 -22.64
CA PRO A 57 -7.87 4.87 -22.50
C PRO A 57 -8.09 5.28 -21.03
N GLY A 58 -8.77 6.41 -20.83
CA GLY A 58 -9.28 6.84 -19.54
C GLY A 58 -10.52 6.07 -19.12
N TYR A 59 -10.95 6.28 -17.88
CA TYR A 59 -12.15 5.61 -17.33
C TYR A 59 -13.42 5.94 -18.13
N ARG A 60 -13.58 7.21 -18.50
CA ARG A 60 -14.75 7.70 -19.24
C ARG A 60 -14.72 7.37 -20.73
N ASP A 61 -13.59 6.93 -21.26
CA ASP A 61 -13.47 6.52 -22.66
C ASP A 61 -14.10 5.13 -22.91
N ASN A 62 -14.45 4.43 -21.84
CA ASN A 62 -15.12 3.14 -21.94
C ASN A 62 -16.61 3.36 -22.22
N ALA A 63 -17.11 2.81 -23.34
CA ALA A 63 -18.49 2.93 -23.78
C ALA A 63 -19.53 2.40 -22.77
N SER A 64 -19.14 1.56 -21.80
CA SER A 64 -20.02 1.09 -20.73
C SER A 64 -20.17 2.06 -19.56
N VAL A 65 -19.39 3.14 -19.53
CA VAL A 65 -19.44 4.15 -18.49
C VAL A 65 -20.43 5.25 -18.92
N ALA A 66 -21.40 5.53 -18.08
CA ALA A 66 -22.38 6.57 -18.35
C ALA A 66 -21.72 7.96 -18.44
N ASP A 67 -22.22 8.78 -19.36
CA ASP A 67 -21.77 10.17 -19.49
C ASP A 67 -21.93 10.92 -18.17
N GLY A 68 -20.90 11.66 -17.78
CA GLY A 68 -20.89 12.40 -16.53
C GLY A 68 -20.76 11.57 -15.26
N SER A 69 -20.45 10.27 -15.37
CA SER A 69 -20.24 9.39 -14.22
C SER A 69 -19.25 9.98 -13.19
N ARG A 70 -19.67 9.99 -11.95
CA ARG A 70 -18.85 10.37 -10.77
C ARG A 70 -18.32 9.18 -10.00
N THR A 71 -18.39 7.97 -10.54
CA THR A 71 -17.85 6.77 -9.90
C THR A 71 -16.33 6.92 -9.71
N PRO A 72 -15.82 6.94 -8.49
CA PRO A 72 -14.39 7.11 -8.27
C PRO A 72 -13.63 5.85 -8.66
N THR A 73 -12.53 6.02 -9.39
CA THR A 73 -11.55 4.97 -9.65
C THR A 73 -10.35 5.05 -8.71
N TYR A 74 -10.29 6.11 -7.93
CA TYR A 74 -9.35 6.34 -6.83
C TYR A 74 -10.07 6.95 -5.65
N ALA A 75 -9.77 6.47 -4.47
CA ALA A 75 -10.21 7.11 -3.24
C ALA A 75 -9.12 7.01 -2.16
N MET A 76 -8.93 8.08 -1.44
CA MET A 76 -8.18 8.13 -0.19
C MET A 76 -9.08 8.73 0.88
N VAL A 77 -9.11 8.08 2.04
CA VAL A 77 -9.89 8.54 3.20
C VAL A 77 -9.00 8.48 4.43
N VAL A 78 -9.01 9.53 5.20
CA VAL A 78 -8.36 9.60 6.52
C VAL A 78 -9.41 9.30 7.58
N LEU A 79 -9.16 8.28 8.39
CA LEU A 79 -10.01 7.86 9.49
C LEU A 79 -9.28 8.06 10.81
N ASN A 80 -10.02 8.38 11.86
CA ASN A 80 -9.50 8.47 13.21
C ASN A 80 -10.31 7.52 14.11
N VAL A 81 -9.61 6.78 14.96
CA VAL A 81 -10.21 5.85 15.92
C VAL A 81 -10.11 6.47 17.31
N ARG A 82 -11.26 6.76 17.92
CA ARG A 82 -11.33 7.44 19.22
C ARG A 82 -11.28 6.44 20.36
N ASN A 83 -10.08 6.06 20.74
CA ASN A 83 -9.83 5.25 21.92
C ASN A 83 -8.43 5.55 22.49
N GLU A 84 -8.11 4.99 23.65
CA GLU A 84 -6.85 5.24 24.37
C GLU A 84 -5.60 4.87 23.57
N ARG A 85 -5.69 3.87 22.67
CA ARG A 85 -4.56 3.38 21.89
C ARG A 85 -4.29 4.22 20.65
N TRP A 86 -5.35 4.67 19.97
CA TRP A 86 -5.27 5.23 18.62
C TRP A 86 -5.63 6.71 18.55
N ASP A 87 -5.92 7.36 19.68
CA ASP A 87 -6.19 8.80 19.67
C ASP A 87 -4.98 9.57 19.12
N GLY A 88 -5.24 10.46 18.14
CA GLY A 88 -4.21 11.20 17.44
C GLY A 88 -3.41 10.42 16.39
N VAL A 89 -3.77 9.15 16.08
CA VAL A 89 -3.15 8.36 15.01
C VAL A 89 -4.06 8.33 13.79
N PRO A 90 -3.66 8.92 12.64
CA PRO A 90 -4.45 8.87 11.42
C PRO A 90 -4.34 7.50 10.74
N PHE A 91 -5.48 6.97 10.30
CA PHE A 91 -5.56 5.78 9.46
C PHE A 91 -5.87 6.21 8.03
N ILE A 92 -4.89 6.12 7.14
CA ILE A 92 -5.02 6.52 5.75
C ILE A 92 -5.36 5.31 4.91
N LEU A 93 -6.62 5.23 4.43
CA LEU A 93 -7.07 4.17 3.54
C LEU A 93 -7.01 4.65 2.09
N LYS A 94 -6.23 3.97 1.27
CA LYS A 94 -6.04 4.29 -0.15
C LYS A 94 -6.41 3.10 -1.03
N ALA A 95 -7.21 3.33 -2.05
CA ALA A 95 -7.49 2.36 -3.09
C ALA A 95 -7.59 3.05 -4.45
N GLY A 96 -7.06 2.41 -5.50
CA GLY A 96 -7.12 2.97 -6.85
C GLY A 96 -6.97 1.91 -7.93
N LYS A 97 -7.49 2.23 -9.10
CA LYS A 97 -7.31 1.50 -10.35
C LYS A 97 -6.33 2.25 -11.23
N ALA A 98 -5.77 1.59 -12.22
CA ALA A 98 -4.85 2.20 -13.18
C ALA A 98 -3.69 2.96 -12.50
N LEU A 99 -3.22 2.49 -11.36
CA LEU A 99 -2.05 3.03 -10.68
C LEU A 99 -0.75 2.42 -11.26
N ASN A 100 0.38 3.00 -10.88
CA ASN A 100 1.71 2.56 -11.30
C ASN A 100 2.02 1.11 -10.86
N GLU A 101 1.42 0.66 -9.76
CA GLU A 101 1.66 -0.66 -9.19
C GLU A 101 0.36 -1.33 -8.71
N LYS A 102 0.32 -2.67 -8.79
CA LYS A 102 -0.72 -3.49 -8.19
C LYS A 102 -0.18 -4.14 -6.92
N ARG A 103 -0.53 -3.55 -5.77
CA ARG A 103 -0.13 -4.07 -4.45
C ARG A 103 -1.19 -3.81 -3.38
N SER A 104 -1.16 -4.65 -2.35
CA SER A 104 -1.92 -4.43 -1.10
C SER A 104 -0.93 -4.51 0.04
N GLU A 105 -0.83 -3.46 0.84
CA GLU A 105 0.13 -3.37 1.92
C GLU A 105 -0.40 -2.49 3.06
N ILE A 106 0.14 -2.72 4.25
CA ILE A 106 -0.03 -1.90 5.43
C ILE A 106 1.30 -1.24 5.70
N ARG A 107 1.32 0.08 5.86
CA ARG A 107 2.49 0.86 6.27
C ARG A 107 2.24 1.49 7.62
N ILE A 108 3.11 1.24 8.56
CA ILE A 108 3.07 1.83 9.90
C ILE A 108 4.29 2.72 10.03
N GLN A 109 4.08 4.01 9.91
CA GLN A 109 5.13 5.00 10.08
C GLN A 109 5.33 5.27 11.56
N LEU A 110 6.56 5.19 12.03
CA LEU A 110 6.93 5.52 13.39
C LEU A 110 7.14 7.03 13.53
N ARG A 111 6.98 7.54 14.73
CA ARG A 111 7.28 8.96 15.01
C ARG A 111 8.77 9.22 14.87
N SER A 112 9.11 10.43 14.42
CA SER A 112 10.49 10.88 14.40
C SER A 112 11.07 10.88 15.81
N THR A 113 12.36 10.60 15.93
CA THR A 113 13.07 10.61 17.21
C THR A 113 13.20 12.05 17.70
N PRO A 114 12.74 12.36 18.92
CA PRO A 114 12.99 13.67 19.48
C PRO A 114 14.50 13.94 19.65
N GLY A 115 14.97 15.13 19.26
CA GLY A 115 16.38 15.49 19.36
C GLY A 115 17.28 14.74 18.37
N ASP A 116 16.78 14.48 17.18
CA ASP A 116 17.56 13.88 16.10
C ASP A 116 18.78 14.76 15.77
N ILE A 117 19.97 14.26 16.12
CA ILE A 117 21.24 14.97 15.91
C ILE A 117 21.66 15.04 14.43
N PHE A 118 20.99 14.28 13.56
CA PHE A 118 21.23 14.28 12.12
C PHE A 118 20.25 15.21 11.37
N ALA A 119 19.25 15.77 12.07
CA ALA A 119 18.46 16.85 11.52
C ALA A 119 19.35 18.08 11.39
N GLU A 120 19.47 18.66 10.19
CA GLU A 120 20.21 19.90 10.01
C GLU A 120 19.61 21.00 10.87
N ASP A 121 20.46 21.62 11.71
CA ASP A 121 20.10 22.77 12.53
C ASP A 121 20.18 24.03 11.65
N ASP A 122 19.11 24.36 10.96
CA ASP A 122 18.99 25.61 10.18
C ASP A 122 18.71 26.84 11.05
N GLY A 123 19.02 26.75 12.34
CA GLY A 123 18.98 27.90 13.28
C GLY A 123 17.57 28.38 13.64
N GLN A 124 16.51 27.66 13.26
CA GLN A 124 15.14 27.92 13.69
C GLN A 124 14.53 26.68 14.34
N SER A 125 15.00 26.39 15.53
CA SER A 125 14.43 25.35 16.37
C SER A 125 13.11 25.79 16.95
N SER A 126 12.00 25.47 16.33
CA SER A 126 10.74 25.20 17.01
C SER A 126 9.72 24.68 15.98
N GLY A 127 9.48 23.38 15.97
CA GLY A 127 8.38 22.76 15.24
C GLY A 127 8.68 22.51 13.76
N ARG A 128 9.71 21.73 13.44
CA ARG A 128 9.85 21.16 12.10
C ARG A 128 8.79 20.09 11.85
N GLU A 129 7.61 20.57 11.55
CA GLU A 129 6.67 19.93 10.67
C GLU A 129 7.01 20.38 9.23
N GLY A 130 8.12 19.89 8.66
CA GLY A 130 8.56 20.31 7.33
C GLY A 130 8.74 19.12 6.39
N PRO A 131 8.45 19.26 5.10
CA PRO A 131 8.63 18.23 4.08
C PRO A 131 10.09 17.87 3.77
N ASP A 132 11.08 18.53 4.39
CA ASP A 132 12.47 18.56 3.94
C ASP A 132 13.39 17.49 4.53
N CYS A 133 12.89 16.60 5.40
CA CYS A 133 13.66 15.40 5.79
C CYS A 133 13.91 14.45 4.61
N ALA A 134 13.30 14.71 3.45
CA ALA A 134 13.48 13.91 2.25
C ALA A 134 14.87 14.10 1.59
N ASP A 135 15.51 15.24 1.78
CA ASP A 135 16.76 15.58 1.09
C ASP A 135 17.98 14.87 1.67
N LEU A 136 17.92 14.44 2.94
CA LEU A 136 19.03 13.73 3.59
C LEU A 136 18.87 12.20 3.57
N GLY A 137 17.83 11.67 2.93
CA GLY A 137 17.58 10.23 2.87
C GLY A 137 17.15 9.59 4.21
N ALA A 138 17.07 10.36 5.29
CA ALA A 138 16.66 9.92 6.61
C ALA A 138 15.18 10.23 6.84
N GLY A 139 14.28 9.41 6.28
CA GLY A 139 12.85 9.48 6.59
C GLY A 139 12.52 8.76 7.91
N PRO A 140 11.31 8.95 8.45
CA PRO A 140 10.86 8.20 9.62
C PRO A 140 10.89 6.70 9.33
N ASN A 141 11.25 5.91 10.34
CA ASN A 141 11.22 4.46 10.22
C ASN A 141 9.80 3.96 9.93
N GLU A 142 9.69 2.97 9.06
CA GLU A 142 8.41 2.36 8.69
C GLU A 142 8.46 0.84 8.88
N PHE A 143 7.36 0.28 9.41
CA PHE A 143 7.11 -1.14 9.36
C PHE A 143 6.11 -1.42 8.24
N VAL A 144 6.45 -2.31 7.31
CA VAL A 144 5.64 -2.61 6.14
C VAL A 144 5.24 -4.08 6.14
N LEU A 145 3.93 -4.30 6.02
CA LEU A 145 3.31 -5.61 5.82
C LEU A 145 2.71 -5.63 4.42
N ARG A 146 3.35 -6.31 3.47
CA ARG A 146 2.81 -6.51 2.13
C ARG A 146 1.97 -7.79 2.12
N ILE A 147 0.74 -7.66 1.64
CA ILE A 147 -0.23 -8.76 1.56
C ILE A 147 -0.24 -9.35 0.15
N GLN A 148 -0.11 -8.51 -0.88
CA GLN A 148 -0.12 -8.90 -2.29
C GLN A 148 0.85 -8.02 -3.11
N PRO A 149 1.45 -8.53 -4.20
CA PRO A 149 1.31 -9.88 -4.80
C PRO A 149 2.02 -10.98 -4.02
N HIS A 150 3.08 -10.65 -3.31
CA HIS A 150 3.85 -11.57 -2.46
C HIS A 150 3.77 -11.07 -1.02
N GLU A 151 3.53 -11.98 -0.11
CA GLU A 151 3.49 -11.67 1.30
C GLU A 151 4.92 -11.37 1.80
N GLU A 152 5.12 -10.18 2.32
CA GLU A 152 6.42 -9.71 2.80
C GLU A 152 6.26 -8.89 4.08
N MET A 153 7.26 -8.98 4.94
CA MET A 153 7.35 -8.17 6.15
C MET A 153 8.75 -7.60 6.25
N TYR A 154 8.86 -6.27 6.30
CA TYR A 154 10.14 -5.59 6.41
C TYR A 154 10.02 -4.28 7.15
N MET A 155 11.16 -3.83 7.69
CA MET A 155 11.29 -2.50 8.29
C MET A 155 12.21 -1.64 7.42
N LYS A 156 11.79 -0.42 7.17
CA LYS A 156 12.65 0.64 6.66
C LYS A 156 13.23 1.39 7.86
N LEU A 157 14.54 1.47 7.89
CA LEU A 157 15.29 2.02 8.99
C LEU A 157 16.32 3.02 8.46
N THR A 158 16.64 4.01 9.26
CA THR A 158 17.82 4.83 9.06
C THR A 158 18.94 4.23 9.90
N ILE A 159 20.07 3.88 9.27
CA ILE A 159 21.26 3.35 9.92
C ILE A 159 22.45 4.25 9.64
N LYS A 160 23.50 4.12 10.44
CA LYS A 160 24.79 4.75 10.15
C LYS A 160 25.46 4.03 8.99
N GLU A 161 25.98 4.77 8.02
CA GLU A 161 26.83 4.19 6.96
C GLU A 161 28.03 3.45 7.58
N PRO A 162 28.38 2.23 7.06
CA PRO A 162 29.58 1.54 7.49
C PRO A 162 30.84 2.38 7.26
N GLY A 163 31.75 2.41 8.25
CA GLY A 163 32.96 3.20 8.19
C GLY A 163 33.10 4.21 9.34
N LEU A 164 34.03 5.19 9.20
CA LEU A 164 34.30 6.19 10.21
C LEU A 164 33.37 7.40 10.15
N GLY A 165 32.66 7.60 9.06
CA GLY A 165 31.67 8.66 8.89
C GLY A 165 30.48 8.51 9.83
N VAL A 166 29.68 9.55 9.98
CA VAL A 166 28.46 9.57 10.80
C VAL A 166 27.19 9.78 9.98
N GLN A 167 27.27 9.65 8.65
CA GLN A 167 26.15 9.90 7.77
C GLN A 167 25.04 8.86 7.95
N PRO A 168 23.79 9.29 8.10
CA PRO A 168 22.64 8.39 8.12
C PRO A 168 22.31 7.94 6.69
N VAL A 169 22.04 6.65 6.52
CA VAL A 169 21.61 6.07 5.24
C VAL A 169 20.36 5.24 5.43
N PRO A 170 19.41 5.28 4.46
CA PRO A 170 18.24 4.42 4.51
C PRO A 170 18.63 2.97 4.27
N SER A 171 18.05 2.07 5.03
CA SER A 171 18.27 0.63 4.94
C SER A 171 16.96 -0.13 5.12
N GLU A 172 16.92 -1.36 4.62
CA GLU A 172 15.78 -2.25 4.81
C GLU A 172 16.21 -3.51 5.56
N MET A 173 15.42 -3.88 6.57
CA MET A 173 15.55 -5.13 7.30
C MET A 173 14.39 -6.04 6.93
N GLU A 174 14.66 -7.14 6.23
CA GLU A 174 13.64 -8.13 5.90
C GLU A 174 13.40 -9.08 7.08
N LEU A 175 12.13 -9.29 7.42
CA LEU A 175 11.69 -10.15 8.52
C LEU A 175 11.04 -11.46 8.03
N SER A 176 10.70 -11.53 6.74
CA SER A 176 9.92 -12.63 6.15
C SER A 176 10.76 -13.73 5.49
N GLY A 177 12.09 -13.65 5.53
CA GLY A 177 12.98 -14.53 4.77
C GLY A 177 12.76 -16.03 4.99
N ARG A 178 12.58 -16.49 6.24
CA ARG A 178 12.30 -17.90 6.54
C ARG A 178 10.95 -18.36 6.01
N TRP A 179 9.96 -17.54 6.16
CA TRP A 179 8.60 -17.84 5.76
C TRP A 179 8.47 -17.85 4.23
N ARG A 180 9.12 -16.90 3.54
CA ARG A 180 9.19 -16.89 2.07
C ARG A 180 9.85 -18.16 1.53
N ALA A 181 10.99 -18.55 2.08
CA ALA A 181 11.68 -19.78 1.69
C ALA A 181 10.81 -21.04 1.89
N GLU A 182 10.01 -21.07 2.94
CA GLU A 182 9.05 -22.16 3.17
C GLU A 182 7.89 -22.14 2.17
N GLN A 183 7.39 -20.97 1.79
CA GLN A 183 6.36 -20.83 0.75
C GLN A 183 6.88 -21.29 -0.61
N GLU A 184 8.06 -20.82 -1.02
CA GLU A 184 8.72 -21.24 -2.25
C GLU A 184 8.94 -22.76 -2.29
N ARG A 185 9.34 -23.34 -1.17
CA ARG A 185 9.49 -24.79 -1.04
C ARG A 185 8.17 -25.54 -1.26
N LYS A 186 7.06 -25.04 -0.71
CA LYS A 186 5.72 -25.62 -0.88
C LYS A 186 5.22 -25.47 -2.32
N GLU A 187 5.47 -24.33 -2.96
CA GLU A 187 5.12 -24.12 -4.37
C GLU A 187 5.87 -25.11 -5.28
N VAL A 188 7.19 -25.28 -5.06
CA VAL A 188 8.00 -26.25 -5.80
C VAL A 188 7.52 -27.68 -5.58
N ALA A 189 7.04 -28.00 -4.37
CA ALA A 189 6.48 -29.31 -4.03
C ALA A 189 5.06 -29.54 -4.59
N GLY A 190 4.48 -28.55 -5.28
CA GLY A 190 3.09 -28.61 -5.75
C GLY A 190 2.04 -28.44 -4.65
N GLU A 191 2.46 -27.99 -3.46
CA GLU A 191 1.61 -27.70 -2.31
C GLU A 191 1.15 -26.24 -2.31
N ALA A 192 0.90 -25.67 -3.51
CA ALA A 192 0.47 -24.27 -3.64
C ALA A 192 -0.75 -23.97 -2.75
N PRO A 193 -0.77 -22.81 -2.08
CA PRO A 193 -1.90 -22.45 -1.24
C PRO A 193 -3.18 -22.38 -2.07
N ARG A 194 -4.25 -22.97 -1.55
CA ARG A 194 -5.58 -22.94 -2.19
C ARG A 194 -6.00 -21.51 -2.46
N ARG A 195 -6.72 -21.30 -3.57
CA ARG A 195 -7.27 -19.99 -3.92
C ARG A 195 -8.19 -19.45 -2.82
N ALA A 196 -8.28 -18.13 -2.70
CA ALA A 196 -9.03 -17.49 -1.61
C ALA A 196 -10.48 -18.00 -1.51
N TYR A 197 -11.19 -18.11 -2.64
CA TYR A 197 -12.57 -18.63 -2.66
C TYR A 197 -12.66 -20.11 -2.29
N GLU A 198 -11.70 -20.94 -2.66
CA GLU A 198 -11.67 -22.35 -2.25
C GLU A 198 -11.56 -22.47 -0.73
N ARG A 199 -10.73 -21.62 -0.09
CA ARG A 199 -10.61 -21.58 1.37
C ARG A 199 -11.93 -21.15 2.01
N LEU A 200 -12.56 -20.08 1.52
CA LEU A 200 -13.83 -19.60 2.06
C LEU A 200 -14.96 -20.66 1.91
N ILE A 201 -15.04 -21.36 0.80
CA ILE A 201 -16.04 -22.43 0.59
C ILE A 201 -15.80 -23.55 1.60
N LEU A 202 -14.55 -23.95 1.82
CA LEU A 202 -14.21 -24.95 2.83
C LEU A 202 -14.54 -24.50 4.25
N ASP A 203 -14.26 -23.24 4.58
CA ASP A 203 -14.62 -22.68 5.88
C ASP A 203 -16.13 -22.71 6.09
N ALA A 204 -16.92 -22.34 5.05
CA ALA A 204 -18.37 -22.41 5.10
C ALA A 204 -18.88 -23.84 5.31
N VAL A 205 -18.32 -24.84 4.60
CA VAL A 205 -18.68 -26.24 4.75
C VAL A 205 -18.32 -26.80 6.12
N ASN A 206 -17.19 -26.37 6.68
CA ASN A 206 -16.72 -26.78 8.01
C ASN A 206 -17.36 -25.98 9.16
N GLY A 207 -18.19 -24.98 8.87
CA GLY A 207 -18.80 -24.12 9.88
C GLY A 207 -17.85 -23.10 10.51
N HIS A 208 -16.67 -22.87 9.93
CA HIS A 208 -15.74 -21.86 10.40
C HIS A 208 -16.17 -20.46 9.97
N GLN A 209 -16.55 -19.64 10.94
CA GLN A 209 -17.11 -18.30 10.67
C GLN A 209 -16.13 -17.14 10.85
N ALA A 210 -14.92 -17.37 11.36
CA ALA A 210 -13.96 -16.32 11.70
C ALA A 210 -13.58 -15.41 10.53
N HIS A 211 -13.59 -15.94 9.29
CA HIS A 211 -13.21 -15.21 8.09
C HIS A 211 -14.39 -14.52 7.38
N PHE A 212 -15.61 -14.68 7.91
CA PHE A 212 -16.80 -14.04 7.35
C PHE A 212 -17.19 -12.80 8.14
N VAL A 213 -17.55 -11.76 7.42
CA VAL A 213 -18.03 -10.51 8.03
C VAL A 213 -19.42 -10.73 8.64
N ARG A 214 -19.60 -10.34 9.90
CA ARG A 214 -20.88 -10.39 10.60
C ARG A 214 -21.77 -9.21 10.21
N GLY A 215 -23.09 -9.35 10.26
CA GLY A 215 -24.03 -8.32 9.83
C GLY A 215 -23.82 -6.96 10.50
N ASP A 216 -23.57 -6.93 11.81
CA ASP A 216 -23.32 -5.70 12.56
C ASP A 216 -21.96 -5.03 12.24
N GLU A 217 -20.92 -5.83 11.91
CA GLU A 217 -19.69 -5.28 11.35
C GLU A 217 -19.94 -4.60 9.99
N LEU A 218 -20.78 -5.24 9.16
CA LEU A 218 -21.13 -4.72 7.84
C LEU A 218 -21.89 -3.39 7.97
N GLU A 219 -22.87 -3.32 8.85
CA GLU A 219 -23.63 -2.09 9.15
C GLU A 219 -22.71 -0.97 9.64
N ALA A 220 -21.80 -1.27 10.59
CA ALA A 220 -20.83 -0.30 11.09
C ALA A 220 -19.88 0.19 9.99
N ALA A 221 -19.41 -0.70 9.10
CA ALA A 221 -18.55 -0.34 7.99
C ALA A 221 -19.27 0.56 6.96
N TRP A 222 -20.54 0.30 6.66
CA TRP A 222 -21.34 1.16 5.80
C TRP A 222 -21.63 2.52 6.42
N ALA A 223 -21.91 2.57 7.71
CA ALA A 223 -22.11 3.84 8.41
C ALA A 223 -20.89 4.80 8.31
N ILE A 224 -19.67 4.26 8.17
CA ILE A 224 -18.45 5.05 7.93
C ILE A 224 -18.40 5.56 6.48
N VAL A 225 -18.79 4.74 5.49
CA VAL A 225 -18.52 5.03 4.07
C VAL A 225 -19.70 5.69 3.35
N ASP A 226 -20.95 5.45 3.78
CA ASP A 226 -22.14 6.03 3.14
C ASP A 226 -22.12 7.56 3.07
N PRO A 227 -21.71 8.30 4.13
CA PRO A 227 -21.58 9.75 4.04
C PRO A 227 -20.58 10.20 2.99
N VAL A 228 -19.48 9.44 2.80
CA VAL A 228 -18.46 9.71 1.79
C VAL A 228 -19.02 9.48 0.38
N ASN A 229 -19.71 8.36 0.16
CA ASN A 229 -20.35 8.06 -1.11
C ASN A 229 -21.38 9.14 -1.49
N ALA A 230 -22.26 9.51 -0.56
CA ALA A 230 -23.24 10.55 -0.77
C ALA A 230 -22.61 11.91 -1.14
N ALA A 231 -21.48 12.26 -0.50
CA ALA A 231 -20.76 13.48 -0.81
C ALA A 231 -20.06 13.43 -2.19
N ILE A 232 -19.58 12.27 -2.64
CA ILE A 232 -19.04 12.07 -3.99
C ILE A 232 -20.17 12.19 -5.03
N GLU A 233 -21.29 11.52 -4.81
CA GLU A 233 -22.42 11.49 -5.74
C GLU A 233 -23.06 12.88 -5.90
N SER A 234 -23.27 13.58 -4.79
CA SER A 234 -23.82 14.95 -4.81
C SER A 234 -22.88 16.00 -5.42
N GLY A 235 -21.60 15.68 -5.63
CA GLY A 235 -20.61 16.63 -6.11
C GLY A 235 -19.99 17.51 -5.03
N ALA A 236 -20.26 17.25 -3.76
CA ALA A 236 -19.66 17.98 -2.65
C ALA A 236 -18.15 17.73 -2.55
N ILE A 237 -17.67 16.58 -3.01
CA ILE A 237 -16.23 16.27 -3.14
C ILE A 237 -15.82 16.47 -4.60
N PRO A 238 -14.75 17.24 -4.88
CA PRO A 238 -14.21 17.36 -6.22
C PRO A 238 -13.69 16.01 -6.74
N MET A 239 -13.88 15.75 -8.05
CA MET A 239 -13.32 14.58 -8.71
C MET A 239 -12.01 14.97 -9.38
N HIS A 240 -10.90 14.55 -8.81
CA HIS A 240 -9.57 14.84 -9.33
C HIS A 240 -9.22 13.90 -10.50
N GLU A 241 -8.55 14.41 -11.50
CA GLU A 241 -8.02 13.60 -12.57
C GLU A 241 -6.61 13.12 -12.24
N TYR A 242 -6.26 11.91 -12.68
CA TYR A 242 -4.90 11.39 -12.62
C TYR A 242 -4.58 10.55 -13.86
N ALA A 243 -3.35 10.59 -14.33
CA ALA A 243 -2.92 9.85 -15.51
C ALA A 243 -2.95 8.34 -15.25
N PHE A 244 -3.36 7.55 -16.26
CA PHE A 244 -3.22 6.10 -16.21
C PHE A 244 -1.75 5.73 -15.95
N GLY A 245 -1.48 4.86 -15.00
CA GLY A 245 -0.12 4.45 -14.62
C GLY A 245 0.58 5.36 -13.61
N SER A 246 -0.07 6.45 -13.15
CA SER A 246 0.49 7.34 -12.13
C SER A 246 0.29 6.82 -10.70
N ARG A 247 0.80 7.56 -9.72
CA ARG A 247 0.61 7.26 -8.27
C ARG A 247 -0.77 7.65 -7.74
N GLY A 248 -1.60 8.28 -8.56
CA GLY A 248 -2.89 8.85 -8.20
C GLY A 248 -2.88 10.37 -8.26
N PRO A 249 -3.98 11.05 -7.85
CA PRO A 249 -4.09 12.50 -7.90
C PRO A 249 -3.14 13.18 -6.90
N GLU A 250 -2.61 14.34 -7.25
CA GLU A 250 -1.71 15.16 -6.43
C GLU A 250 -2.35 15.58 -5.09
N ALA A 251 -3.64 15.88 -5.11
CA ALA A 251 -4.41 16.20 -3.91
C ALA A 251 -4.33 15.09 -2.83
N ALA A 252 -4.11 13.83 -3.23
CA ALA A 252 -3.91 12.74 -2.28
C ALA A 252 -2.55 12.83 -1.55
N ASP A 253 -1.52 13.34 -2.22
CA ASP A 253 -0.22 13.58 -1.57
C ASP A 253 -0.31 14.77 -0.60
N GLU A 254 -1.12 15.78 -0.93
CA GLU A 254 -1.39 16.93 -0.04
C GLU A 254 -2.15 16.47 1.22
N LEU A 255 -3.23 15.70 1.03
CA LEU A 255 -4.00 15.15 2.16
C LEU A 255 -3.10 14.27 3.05
N ARG A 256 -2.26 13.42 2.46
CA ARG A 256 -1.33 12.59 3.23
C ARG A 256 -0.35 13.43 4.04
N ARG A 257 0.25 14.48 3.44
CA ARG A 257 1.16 15.39 4.13
C ARG A 257 0.49 16.13 5.29
N SER A 258 -0.76 16.55 5.13
CA SER A 258 -1.52 17.21 6.18
C SER A 258 -1.75 16.36 7.43
N THR A 259 -1.65 15.02 7.32
CA THR A 259 -1.72 14.10 8.47
C THR A 259 -0.37 13.88 9.18
N GLY A 260 0.69 14.56 8.76
CA GLY A 260 2.04 14.33 9.28
C GLY A 260 2.75 13.08 8.69
N HIS A 261 2.14 12.43 7.70
CA HIS A 261 2.77 11.28 7.04
C HIS A 261 3.80 11.74 6.00
N VAL A 262 5.03 11.35 6.18
CA VAL A 262 6.16 11.62 5.26
C VAL A 262 6.29 10.48 4.25
N ALA A 263 6.47 10.79 2.97
CA ALA A 263 6.74 9.76 1.96
C ALA A 263 8.14 9.19 2.19
N SER A 264 8.26 7.85 2.27
CA SER A 264 9.57 7.22 2.31
C SER A 264 10.30 7.44 0.99
N PRO A 265 11.54 7.96 0.99
CA PRO A 265 12.30 8.22 -0.22
C PRO A 265 12.79 6.94 -0.93
N VAL A 266 12.76 5.79 -0.27
CA VAL A 266 13.30 4.53 -0.81
C VAL A 266 12.22 3.74 -1.54
N PRO A 267 12.25 3.66 -2.88
CA PRO A 267 11.47 2.66 -3.62
C PRO A 267 12.15 1.30 -3.45
N ARG A 268 11.39 0.25 -3.14
CA ARG A 268 11.93 -1.12 -3.09
C ARG A 268 12.19 -1.73 -4.47
N ASP A 269 11.69 -1.11 -5.52
CA ASP A 269 11.77 -1.65 -6.86
C ASP A 269 13.08 -1.21 -7.52
N GLY A 270 14.12 -2.04 -7.33
CA GLY A 270 15.18 -2.35 -8.29
C GLY A 270 15.84 -1.23 -9.11
N VAL A 271 15.71 0.04 -8.77
CA VAL A 271 16.62 1.05 -9.26
C VAL A 271 17.88 0.90 -8.43
N ALA A 272 18.82 0.08 -8.95
CA ALA A 272 20.17 0.10 -8.50
C ALA A 272 20.58 1.57 -8.34
N LEU A 273 20.93 1.96 -7.11
CA LEU A 273 21.76 3.12 -6.90
C LEU A 273 22.94 2.89 -7.84
N SER A 274 23.03 3.67 -8.91
CA SER A 274 24.23 3.70 -9.74
C SER A 274 25.33 4.05 -8.78
N SER A 275 26.10 3.03 -8.39
CA SER A 275 27.37 3.23 -7.74
C SER A 275 28.19 4.08 -8.69
N SER A 276 28.41 5.32 -8.32
CA SER A 276 29.42 6.17 -8.90
C SER A 276 30.81 5.64 -8.48
N ASP A 277 31.12 4.42 -8.89
CA ASP A 277 32.46 3.83 -8.87
C ASP A 277 33.11 4.00 -10.24
N ASP A 278 33.12 5.23 -10.75
CA ASP A 278 33.95 5.61 -11.89
C ASP A 278 34.84 6.81 -11.51
N HIS A 279 35.65 6.64 -10.51
CA HIS A 279 36.86 7.45 -10.36
C HIS A 279 37.85 6.73 -9.42
N LEU A 280 38.63 5.82 -10.01
CA LEU A 280 40.02 5.53 -9.66
C LEU A 280 40.50 4.33 -10.51
N ASP A 281 41.01 4.63 -11.72
CA ASP A 281 42.22 4.01 -12.23
C ASP A 281 42.51 4.50 -13.66
N ALA A 282 43.14 5.66 -13.70
CA ALA A 282 43.89 6.08 -14.86
C ALA A 282 45.38 5.85 -14.57
N ARG A 283 45.86 4.64 -14.76
CA ARG A 283 47.27 4.42 -15.14
C ARG A 283 47.35 3.11 -15.98
N GLY A 284 47.80 3.32 -17.20
CA GLY A 284 47.87 2.36 -18.27
C GLY A 284 48.73 1.14 -17.99
N ASP A 285 48.44 0.09 -18.70
CA ASP A 285 49.36 -0.49 -19.66
C ASP A 285 48.61 -1.52 -20.52
N GLY A 286 49.02 -1.55 -21.80
CA GLY A 286 48.33 -2.30 -22.81
C GLY A 286 48.67 -3.77 -22.81
N THR A 287 47.73 -4.55 -23.27
CA THR A 287 47.83 -5.56 -24.34
C THR A 287 46.55 -6.41 -24.41
N PRO A 288 46.06 -6.79 -25.60
CA PRO A 288 44.80 -7.50 -25.74
C PRO A 288 45.01 -9.02 -25.78
N THR A 289 44.29 -9.78 -24.95
CA THR A 289 44.12 -11.22 -25.16
C THR A 289 42.68 -11.59 -25.46
N LYS A 290 42.44 -12.04 -26.67
CA LYS A 290 41.26 -12.77 -27.12
C LYS A 290 41.13 -14.11 -26.40
N LYS A 291 39.91 -14.40 -25.91
CA LYS A 291 39.25 -15.73 -25.78
C LYS A 291 37.93 -15.47 -25.00
N GLY A 292 36.78 -15.94 -25.37
CA GLY A 292 36.28 -16.98 -26.21
C GLY A 292 34.80 -17.05 -25.94
N LYS A 293 33.99 -16.94 -26.97
CA LYS A 293 32.53 -17.08 -26.92
C LYS A 293 32.16 -18.47 -26.37
N ARG A 294 31.34 -18.56 -25.33
CA ARG A 294 30.43 -19.69 -25.15
C ARG A 294 29.01 -19.13 -24.98
N GLY A 295 28.24 -19.36 -26.03
CA GLY A 295 26.81 -19.10 -26.05
C GLY A 295 26.09 -20.09 -25.14
N ILE A 296 25.07 -19.59 -24.48
CA ILE A 296 24.04 -20.39 -23.83
C ILE A 296 22.78 -20.19 -24.68
N PRO A 297 22.08 -21.28 -25.05
CA PRO A 297 20.97 -21.20 -26.01
C PRO A 297 19.72 -20.63 -25.38
N ALA A 298 19.08 -19.76 -26.14
CA ALA A 298 17.69 -19.36 -25.90
C ALA A 298 16.77 -20.55 -26.18
N SER A 299 16.02 -20.99 -25.19
CA SER A 299 14.74 -21.67 -25.39
C SER A 299 13.95 -21.74 -24.11
N SER A 300 12.93 -20.93 -23.97
CA SER A 300 11.59 -21.45 -23.69
C SER A 300 10.59 -20.30 -23.81
N VAL A 301 9.91 -20.39 -24.92
CA VAL A 301 8.66 -19.73 -25.24
C VAL A 301 7.63 -20.13 -24.20
N TRP A 302 7.10 -19.18 -23.44
CA TRP A 302 5.84 -19.37 -22.74
C TRP A 302 4.72 -18.82 -23.59
N GLY A 303 3.84 -19.74 -23.93
CA GLY A 303 2.70 -19.55 -24.81
C GLY A 303 1.73 -18.51 -24.27
N ARG A 304 1.17 -17.79 -25.21
CA ARG A 304 -0.09 -17.09 -25.08
C ARG A 304 -1.20 -18.14 -25.02
N ASP A 305 -1.99 -18.10 -23.98
CA ASP A 305 -3.37 -18.63 -23.90
C ASP A 305 -4.05 -17.75 -22.88
N GLY A 306 -5.24 -17.25 -23.00
CA GLY A 306 -6.33 -17.37 -23.91
C GLY A 306 -7.29 -16.25 -23.54
N ASP A 307 -7.97 -15.76 -24.54
CA ASP A 307 -9.08 -14.81 -24.43
C ASP A 307 -10.19 -15.41 -23.55
N GLU A 308 -10.39 -14.90 -22.35
CA GLU A 308 -11.63 -15.09 -21.60
C GLU A 308 -12.56 -13.91 -21.88
N GLU A 309 -13.61 -14.18 -22.65
CA GLU A 309 -14.75 -13.30 -22.84
C GLU A 309 -15.44 -12.95 -21.50
N PRO A 310 -15.90 -11.72 -21.31
CA PRO A 310 -16.63 -11.34 -20.11
C PRO A 310 -18.03 -11.98 -20.07
N VAL A 311 -18.30 -12.70 -19.01
CA VAL A 311 -19.62 -13.26 -18.70
C VAL A 311 -20.60 -12.10 -18.42
N PRO A 312 -21.75 -12.02 -19.12
CA PRO A 312 -22.73 -10.96 -18.87
C PRO A 312 -23.43 -11.15 -17.52
N MET A 313 -23.53 -10.07 -16.76
CA MET A 313 -24.30 -10.01 -15.52
C MET A 313 -25.80 -10.01 -15.82
N PRO A 314 -26.63 -10.72 -15.01
CA PRO A 314 -28.08 -10.67 -15.16
C PRO A 314 -28.63 -9.29 -14.71
N PRO A 315 -29.78 -8.86 -15.28
CA PRO A 315 -30.39 -7.58 -14.93
C PRO A 315 -30.89 -7.58 -13.48
N ALA A 316 -30.71 -6.44 -12.83
CA ALA A 316 -31.21 -6.17 -11.50
C ALA A 316 -32.76 -6.20 -11.49
N ALA A 317 -33.31 -6.97 -10.56
CA ALA A 317 -34.69 -6.88 -10.15
C ALA A 317 -34.81 -5.98 -8.93
#